data_14b2399cffb49fe60a0be7fd15d91864
#
_entry.id   14b2399cffb49fe60a0be7fd15d91864
#
_cell.length_a   1.000
_cell.length_b   1.000
_cell.length_c   1.000
_cell.angle_alpha   90.00
_cell.angle_beta   90.00
_cell.angle_gamma   90.00
#
_symmetry.space_group_name_H-M   'P 1'
#
loop_
_entity.id
_entity.type
_entity.pdbx_description
1 polymer ?
#
loop_
_entity_poly.entity_id
_entity_poly.type
_entity_poly.pdbx_seq_one_letter_code
_entity_poly.pdbx_strand_id
1 'polypeptide(L)'
;MAMNVESWKNEERQPFVGWDFSYLEGRMLEDLPPWSYPARAATLMRRASSVVDMGTGGGERLLELRVSWPPRVVVTEDYPPNVTLARERLAFLGVEVREVELTRHGPMPFADGAFDLVLNRHSGFNSEEVARTLAAGGIFLTQQVDGRWAQDLLALFGARPQWPDATLANSVVWLEAAGLAIVAAEDWSGRFAFTDVGAIVYYLRAIPWLVPRFSVDTHLAVLMELQARLERGEGLCFEARKFLIEAQKPER
;
A
#
# COMPACT_ATOMS: atom_id res chain seq x y z
N MET A 1 29.37 -16.80 -10.97
CA MET A 1 29.35 -16.11 -9.66
C MET A 1 29.60 -14.60 -9.79
N ALA A 2 30.71 -14.11 -10.34
CA ALA A 2 30.98 -12.67 -10.49
C ALA A 2 29.94 -11.91 -11.34
N MET A 3 29.43 -12.49 -12.43
CA MET A 3 28.41 -11.87 -13.29
C MET A 3 27.08 -11.63 -12.56
N ASN A 4 26.65 -12.52 -11.67
CA ASN A 4 25.42 -12.36 -10.92
C ASN A 4 25.49 -11.20 -9.92
N VAL A 5 26.62 -11.06 -9.21
CA VAL A 5 26.80 -10.00 -8.21
C VAL A 5 26.76 -8.61 -8.85
N GLU A 6 27.44 -8.41 -9.99
CA GLU A 6 27.42 -7.13 -10.69
C GLU A 6 26.01 -6.81 -11.26
N SER A 7 25.32 -7.82 -11.77
CA SER A 7 23.93 -7.67 -12.19
C SER A 7 23.03 -7.24 -11.03
N TRP A 8 23.17 -7.85 -9.86
CA TRP A 8 22.38 -7.46 -8.67
C TRP A 8 22.71 -6.05 -8.17
N LYS A 9 23.99 -5.62 -8.26
CA LYS A 9 24.38 -4.23 -7.96
C LYS A 9 23.78 -3.24 -8.96
N ASN A 10 23.56 -3.64 -10.20
CA ASN A 10 22.86 -2.82 -11.17
C ASN A 10 21.35 -2.72 -10.83
N GLU A 11 20.72 -3.81 -10.40
CA GLU A 11 19.34 -3.78 -9.89
C GLU A 11 19.20 -2.88 -8.64
N GLU A 12 20.18 -2.95 -7.75
CA GLU A 12 20.21 -2.10 -6.54
C GLU A 12 20.26 -0.60 -6.86
N ARG A 13 20.83 -0.21 -7.99
CA ARG A 13 20.97 1.19 -8.45
C ARG A 13 19.78 1.67 -9.28
N GLN A 14 18.88 0.77 -9.68
CA GLN A 14 17.73 1.17 -10.50
C GLN A 14 16.87 2.21 -9.77
N PRO A 15 16.41 3.25 -10.45
CA PRO A 15 15.55 4.24 -9.84
C PRO A 15 14.19 3.65 -9.51
N PHE A 16 13.61 4.10 -8.41
CA PHE A 16 12.23 3.83 -8.04
C PHE A 16 11.52 5.17 -7.80
N VAL A 17 10.44 5.42 -8.53
CA VAL A 17 9.71 6.69 -8.50
C VAL A 17 8.22 6.41 -8.36
N GLY A 18 7.57 7.09 -7.44
CA GLY A 18 6.17 6.81 -7.10
C GLY A 18 6.03 5.44 -6.44
N TRP A 19 4.88 4.81 -6.68
CA TRP A 19 4.63 3.40 -6.35
C TRP A 19 4.52 2.57 -7.63
N ASP A 20 5.39 2.86 -8.60
CA ASP A 20 5.43 2.20 -9.89
C ASP A 20 6.34 0.97 -9.83
N PHE A 21 5.73 -0.20 -9.78
CA PHE A 21 6.41 -1.50 -9.83
C PHE A 21 6.44 -2.11 -11.23
N SER A 22 6.15 -1.34 -12.28
CA SER A 22 6.16 -1.85 -13.67
C SER A 22 7.49 -2.46 -14.09
N TYR A 23 8.60 -2.03 -13.50
CA TYR A 23 9.93 -2.64 -13.67
C TYR A 23 9.97 -4.13 -13.27
N LEU A 24 9.08 -4.55 -12.37
CA LEU A 24 8.94 -5.95 -11.96
C LEU A 24 7.89 -6.73 -12.77
N GLU A 25 7.30 -6.14 -13.81
CA GLU A 25 6.34 -6.84 -14.65
C GLU A 25 6.97 -8.09 -15.28
N GLY A 26 6.30 -9.23 -15.14
CA GLY A 26 6.80 -10.54 -15.56
C GLY A 26 7.93 -11.12 -14.68
N ARG A 27 8.49 -10.34 -13.76
CA ARG A 27 9.56 -10.76 -12.85
C ARG A 27 9.07 -10.98 -11.41
N MET A 28 7.97 -10.33 -11.03
CA MET A 28 7.22 -10.57 -9.80
C MET A 28 5.79 -10.94 -10.15
N LEU A 29 5.35 -12.08 -9.68
CA LEU A 29 4.00 -12.61 -9.86
C LEU A 29 3.33 -12.65 -8.50
N GLU A 30 2.12 -12.16 -8.40
CA GLU A 30 1.36 -12.14 -7.14
C GLU A 30 -0.04 -12.71 -7.38
N ASP A 31 -0.47 -13.61 -6.50
CA ASP A 31 -1.86 -14.05 -6.44
C ASP A 31 -2.77 -12.85 -6.11
N LEU A 32 -3.91 -12.78 -6.76
CA LEU A 32 -4.86 -11.71 -6.53
C LEU A 32 -5.85 -12.08 -5.42
N PRO A 33 -6.20 -11.15 -4.52
CA PRO A 33 -7.29 -11.36 -3.59
C PRO A 33 -8.63 -11.50 -4.32
N PRO A 34 -9.65 -12.13 -3.70
CA PRO A 34 -10.95 -12.36 -4.35
C PRO A 34 -11.77 -11.08 -4.54
N TRP A 35 -11.36 -9.97 -3.98
CA TRP A 35 -12.01 -8.67 -4.16
C TRP A 35 -11.26 -7.79 -5.14
N SER A 36 -11.94 -6.78 -5.66
CA SER A 36 -11.35 -5.69 -6.42
C SER A 36 -11.53 -4.37 -5.68
N TYR A 37 -10.47 -3.88 -5.01
CA TYR A 37 -10.48 -2.56 -4.38
C TYR A 37 -10.85 -1.45 -5.36
N PRO A 38 -10.29 -1.37 -6.59
CA PRO A 38 -10.66 -0.32 -7.54
C PRO A 38 -12.14 -0.36 -7.92
N ALA A 39 -12.71 -1.53 -8.14
CA ALA A 39 -14.14 -1.65 -8.48
C ALA A 39 -15.04 -1.21 -7.33
N ARG A 40 -14.68 -1.55 -6.08
CA ARG A 40 -15.40 -1.14 -4.87
C ARG A 40 -15.28 0.38 -4.66
N ALA A 41 -14.07 0.93 -4.74
CA ALA A 41 -13.82 2.37 -4.65
C ALA A 41 -14.61 3.15 -5.72
N ALA A 42 -14.58 2.72 -6.97
CA ALA A 42 -15.35 3.33 -8.07
C ALA A 42 -16.88 3.32 -7.79
N THR A 43 -17.38 2.25 -7.20
CA THR A 43 -18.82 2.15 -6.85
C THR A 43 -19.19 3.13 -5.74
N LEU A 44 -18.35 3.28 -4.72
CA LEU A 44 -18.56 4.23 -3.62
C LEU A 44 -18.41 5.67 -4.10
N MET A 45 -17.39 5.98 -4.91
CA MET A 45 -17.17 7.31 -5.48
C MET A 45 -18.39 7.84 -6.25
N ARG A 46 -19.05 6.99 -7.04
CA ARG A 46 -20.25 7.40 -7.80
C ARG A 46 -21.45 7.79 -6.94
N ARG A 47 -21.44 7.43 -5.67
CA ARG A 47 -22.51 7.73 -4.70
C ARG A 47 -22.14 8.87 -3.74
N ALA A 48 -20.87 9.24 -3.68
CA ALA A 48 -20.34 10.28 -2.84
C ALA A 48 -20.46 11.66 -3.50
N SER A 49 -20.46 12.72 -2.73
CA SER A 49 -20.29 14.12 -3.17
C SER A 49 -18.87 14.60 -2.93
N SER A 50 -18.16 13.97 -2.00
CA SER A 50 -16.81 14.32 -1.59
C SER A 50 -16.00 13.08 -1.21
N VAL A 51 -14.74 13.04 -1.64
CA VAL A 51 -13.79 11.97 -1.30
C VAL A 51 -12.43 12.53 -0.91
N VAL A 52 -11.79 11.90 0.06
CA VAL A 52 -10.35 12.02 0.28
C VAL A 52 -9.68 10.67 0.04
N ASP A 53 -8.61 10.66 -0.76
CA ASP A 53 -7.73 9.50 -0.99
C ASP A 53 -6.45 9.69 -0.19
N MET A 54 -6.25 8.82 0.82
CA MET A 54 -5.17 8.92 1.78
C MET A 54 -3.93 8.16 1.29
N GLY A 55 -2.79 8.86 1.19
CA GLY A 55 -1.55 8.28 0.71
C GLY A 55 -1.64 7.91 -0.77
N THR A 56 -2.01 8.90 -1.61
CA THR A 56 -2.32 8.69 -3.03
C THR A 56 -1.12 8.26 -3.89
N GLY A 57 0.11 8.36 -3.36
CA GLY A 57 1.32 8.19 -4.15
C GLY A 57 1.45 9.29 -5.21
N GLY A 58 1.87 8.92 -6.41
CA GLY A 58 1.89 9.84 -7.56
C GLY A 58 0.53 10.07 -8.22
N GLY A 59 -0.57 9.54 -7.66
CA GLY A 59 -1.93 9.69 -8.18
C GLY A 59 -2.34 8.70 -9.26
N GLU A 60 -1.49 7.72 -9.61
CA GLU A 60 -1.72 6.78 -10.72
C GLU A 60 -3.05 6.04 -10.55
N ARG A 61 -3.25 5.44 -9.36
CA ARG A 61 -4.45 4.63 -9.06
C ARG A 61 -5.73 5.46 -8.98
N LEU A 62 -5.63 6.68 -8.48
CA LEU A 62 -6.77 7.59 -8.46
C LEU A 62 -7.18 7.99 -9.88
N LEU A 63 -6.21 8.24 -10.78
CA LEU A 63 -6.48 8.56 -12.19
C LEU A 63 -7.23 7.44 -12.92
N GLU A 64 -6.93 6.17 -12.64
CA GLU A 64 -7.66 5.02 -13.20
C GLU A 64 -9.16 5.07 -12.83
N LEU A 65 -9.51 5.70 -11.70
CA LEU A 65 -10.88 5.84 -11.20
C LEU A 65 -11.59 7.13 -11.66
N ARG A 66 -10.96 7.95 -12.51
CA ARG A 66 -11.42 9.30 -12.87
C ARG A 66 -12.88 9.36 -13.31
N VAL A 67 -13.34 8.39 -14.07
CA VAL A 67 -14.75 8.35 -14.56
C VAL A 67 -15.78 8.19 -13.43
N SER A 68 -15.34 7.85 -12.22
CA SER A 68 -16.19 7.63 -11.05
C SER A 68 -16.02 8.73 -9.99
N TRP A 69 -15.21 9.75 -10.23
CA TRP A 69 -14.93 10.78 -9.24
C TRP A 69 -16.19 11.57 -8.86
N PRO A 70 -16.37 11.86 -7.55
CA PRO A 70 -17.38 12.81 -7.10
C PRO A 70 -16.97 14.26 -7.46
N PRO A 71 -17.87 15.24 -7.28
CA PRO A 71 -17.59 16.64 -7.53
C PRO A 71 -16.39 17.21 -6.77
N ARG A 72 -16.14 16.72 -5.54
CA ARG A 72 -14.99 17.12 -4.71
C ARG A 72 -14.05 15.95 -4.48
N VAL A 73 -12.82 16.09 -4.94
CA VAL A 73 -11.73 15.12 -4.73
C VAL A 73 -10.55 15.81 -4.07
N VAL A 74 -10.11 15.24 -2.95
CA VAL A 74 -8.92 15.66 -2.21
C VAL A 74 -7.99 14.46 -2.11
N VAL A 75 -6.69 14.69 -2.13
CA VAL A 75 -5.69 13.65 -1.88
C VAL A 75 -4.68 14.10 -0.85
N THR A 76 -4.13 13.16 -0.10
CA THR A 76 -3.02 13.39 0.80
C THR A 76 -1.81 12.56 0.38
N GLU A 77 -0.61 13.10 0.59
CA GLU A 77 0.66 12.41 0.38
C GLU A 77 1.73 13.09 1.25
N ASP A 78 2.70 12.36 1.75
CA ASP A 78 3.75 12.87 2.63
C ASP A 78 5.16 12.78 2.02
N TYR A 79 5.38 11.87 1.09
CA TYR A 79 6.68 11.72 0.44
C TYR A 79 6.88 12.80 -0.63
N PRO A 80 7.82 13.77 -0.45
CA PRO A 80 7.91 14.95 -1.31
C PRO A 80 8.00 14.68 -2.81
N PRO A 81 8.72 13.64 -3.31
CA PRO A 81 8.70 13.31 -4.73
C PRO A 81 7.31 12.91 -5.25
N ASN A 82 6.53 12.17 -4.45
CA ASN A 82 5.16 11.78 -4.80
C ASN A 82 4.20 12.98 -4.74
N VAL A 83 4.37 13.87 -3.76
CA VAL A 83 3.60 15.12 -3.68
C VAL A 83 3.75 15.94 -4.96
N THR A 84 4.98 16.06 -5.46
CA THR A 84 5.26 16.75 -6.72
C THR A 84 4.54 16.09 -7.90
N LEU A 85 4.67 14.76 -8.03
CA LEU A 85 4.00 13.99 -9.09
C LEU A 85 2.47 14.10 -9.00
N ALA A 86 1.91 13.98 -7.80
CA ALA A 86 0.48 14.11 -7.58
C ALA A 86 -0.03 15.51 -7.97
N ARG A 87 0.69 16.57 -7.61
CA ARG A 87 0.35 17.94 -8.03
C ARG A 87 0.38 18.11 -9.55
N GLU A 88 1.42 17.62 -10.21
CA GLU A 88 1.57 17.67 -11.66
C GLU A 88 0.44 16.93 -12.40
N ARG A 89 0.02 15.79 -11.87
CA ARG A 89 -0.96 14.90 -12.53
C ARG A 89 -2.41 15.22 -12.20
N LEU A 90 -2.68 15.75 -11.01
CA LEU A 90 -4.04 15.85 -10.48
C LEU A 90 -4.56 17.28 -10.36
N ALA A 91 -3.70 18.28 -10.09
CA ALA A 91 -4.16 19.63 -9.78
C ALA A 91 -4.93 20.28 -10.95
N PHE A 92 -4.49 20.10 -12.19
CA PHE A 92 -5.18 20.62 -13.38
C PHE A 92 -6.53 19.95 -13.66
N LEU A 93 -6.82 18.84 -12.99
CA LEU A 93 -8.10 18.14 -13.02
C LEU A 93 -9.06 18.60 -11.91
N GLY A 94 -8.66 19.61 -11.13
CA GLY A 94 -9.47 20.13 -10.02
C GLY A 94 -9.33 19.37 -8.70
N VAL A 95 -8.35 18.46 -8.60
CA VAL A 95 -8.06 17.72 -7.34
C VAL A 95 -7.20 18.57 -6.41
N GLU A 96 -7.60 18.68 -5.15
CA GLU A 96 -6.82 19.33 -4.11
C GLU A 96 -5.76 18.36 -3.55
N VAL A 97 -4.48 18.69 -3.73
CA VAL A 97 -3.36 17.89 -3.22
C VAL A 97 -2.83 18.49 -1.93
N ARG A 98 -2.94 17.76 -0.83
CA ARG A 98 -2.43 18.12 0.49
C ARG A 98 -1.19 17.32 0.85
N GLU A 99 -0.13 18.03 1.22
CA GLU A 99 1.06 17.42 1.81
C GLU A 99 0.83 17.21 3.30
N VAL A 100 0.66 15.95 3.71
CA VAL A 100 0.26 15.57 5.08
C VAL A 100 0.87 14.24 5.44
N GLU A 101 1.64 14.20 6.50
CA GLU A 101 2.11 12.94 7.09
C GLU A 101 0.95 12.22 7.77
N LEU A 102 0.56 11.09 7.19
CA LEU A 102 -0.50 10.24 7.72
C LEU A 102 0.11 9.17 8.64
N THR A 103 -0.03 9.37 9.92
CA THR A 103 0.41 8.40 10.92
C THR A 103 -0.78 7.81 11.66
N ARG A 104 -0.56 6.69 12.35
CA ARG A 104 -1.57 6.04 13.18
C ARG A 104 -2.12 6.95 14.31
N HIS A 105 -1.42 8.00 14.67
CA HIS A 105 -1.75 8.89 15.80
C HIS A 105 -1.76 10.37 15.42
N GLY A 106 -1.48 10.70 14.16
CA GLY A 106 -1.46 12.08 13.69
C GLY A 106 -2.86 12.61 13.33
N PRO A 107 -3.09 13.92 13.46
CA PRO A 107 -4.33 14.54 13.04
C PRO A 107 -4.42 14.65 11.52
N MET A 108 -5.63 14.62 10.98
CA MET A 108 -5.90 14.97 9.59
C MET A 108 -6.31 16.47 9.51
N PRO A 109 -5.75 17.25 8.57
CA PRO A 109 -6.01 18.70 8.48
C PRO A 109 -7.34 19.03 7.80
N PHE A 110 -8.40 18.32 8.20
CA PHE A 110 -9.76 18.47 7.69
C PHE A 110 -10.75 18.73 8.82
N ALA A 111 -11.84 19.43 8.49
CA ALA A 111 -12.92 19.64 9.42
C ALA A 111 -13.69 18.34 9.71
N ASP A 112 -14.45 18.34 10.81
CA ASP A 112 -15.36 17.26 11.14
C ASP A 112 -16.42 17.10 10.04
N GLY A 113 -16.69 15.85 9.63
CA GLY A 113 -17.69 15.56 8.62
C GLY A 113 -17.38 16.08 7.22
N ALA A 114 -16.12 16.30 6.91
CA ALA A 114 -15.68 16.91 5.65
C ALA A 114 -15.92 16.04 4.41
N PHE A 115 -16.07 14.72 4.57
CA PHE A 115 -16.11 13.77 3.45
C PHE A 115 -17.19 12.70 3.61
N ASP A 116 -17.86 12.38 2.50
CA ASP A 116 -18.76 11.24 2.42
C ASP A 116 -17.99 9.92 2.24
N LEU A 117 -16.78 10.01 1.69
CA LEU A 117 -15.94 8.85 1.43
C LEU A 117 -14.47 9.14 1.78
N VAL A 118 -13.89 8.26 2.56
CA VAL A 118 -12.45 8.20 2.83
C VAL A 118 -11.91 6.92 2.20
N LEU A 119 -10.99 7.07 1.27
CA LEU A 119 -10.26 5.97 0.64
C LEU A 119 -8.86 5.88 1.23
N ASN A 120 -8.39 4.66 1.43
CA ASN A 120 -7.05 4.40 1.90
C ASN A 120 -6.54 3.08 1.31
N ARG A 121 -5.35 3.09 0.72
CA ARG A 121 -4.76 1.89 0.16
C ARG A 121 -3.28 1.82 0.49
N HIS A 122 -2.91 0.84 1.34
CA HIS A 122 -1.53 0.57 1.74
C HIS A 122 -0.83 1.74 2.45
N SER A 123 -1.60 2.64 3.05
CA SER A 123 -1.10 3.76 3.86
C SER A 123 -1.60 3.64 5.30
N GLY A 124 -0.84 4.17 6.25
CA GLY A 124 -1.27 4.26 7.65
C GLY A 124 -2.52 5.14 7.81
N PHE A 125 -3.30 4.90 8.86
CA PHE A 125 -4.44 5.74 9.18
C PHE A 125 -4.67 5.81 10.70
N ASN A 126 -5.21 6.93 11.14
CA ASN A 126 -5.73 7.14 12.49
C ASN A 126 -7.25 6.93 12.47
N SER A 127 -7.75 5.89 13.15
CA SER A 127 -9.18 5.52 13.14
C SER A 127 -10.07 6.62 13.69
N GLU A 128 -9.65 7.35 14.74
CA GLU A 128 -10.40 8.46 15.33
C GLU A 128 -10.52 9.63 14.34
N GLU A 129 -9.45 9.95 13.62
CA GLU A 129 -9.44 11.01 12.61
C GLU A 129 -10.24 10.63 11.36
N VAL A 130 -10.20 9.36 10.94
CA VAL A 130 -11.07 8.85 9.88
C VAL A 130 -12.54 9.01 10.31
N ALA A 131 -12.90 8.57 11.52
CA ALA A 131 -14.25 8.70 12.04
C ALA A 131 -14.69 10.17 12.19
N ARG A 132 -13.78 11.06 12.63
CA ARG A 132 -14.04 12.49 12.78
C ARG A 132 -14.32 13.17 11.44
N THR A 133 -13.48 12.88 10.43
CA THR A 133 -13.56 13.53 9.11
C THR A 133 -14.67 12.99 8.22
N LEU A 134 -15.19 11.79 8.49
CA LEU A 134 -16.38 11.27 7.82
C LEU A 134 -17.65 12.02 8.23
N ALA A 135 -18.47 12.36 7.25
CA ALA A 135 -19.85 12.80 7.45
C ALA A 135 -20.69 11.67 8.08
N ALA A 136 -21.83 12.01 8.67
CA ALA A 136 -22.80 11.01 9.11
C ALA A 136 -23.26 10.16 7.90
N GLY A 137 -23.28 8.82 8.06
CA GLY A 137 -23.51 7.89 6.97
C GLY A 137 -22.32 7.67 6.02
N GLY A 138 -21.23 8.44 6.17
CA GLY A 138 -20.04 8.35 5.34
C GLY A 138 -19.29 7.03 5.48
N ILE A 139 -18.52 6.67 4.45
CA ILE A 139 -17.85 5.37 4.33
C ILE A 139 -16.34 5.52 4.32
N PHE A 140 -15.66 4.65 5.07
CA PHE A 140 -14.23 4.38 4.97
C PHE A 140 -14.01 3.07 4.24
N LEU A 141 -13.24 3.11 3.15
CA LEU A 141 -12.77 1.91 2.45
C LEU A 141 -11.26 1.85 2.53
N THR A 142 -10.74 0.78 3.12
CA THR A 142 -9.29 0.54 3.16
C THR A 142 -8.92 -0.85 2.66
N GLN A 143 -7.84 -0.93 1.90
CA GLN A 143 -7.12 -2.18 1.65
C GLN A 143 -5.71 -2.03 2.20
N GLN A 144 -5.27 -3.02 2.96
CA GLN A 144 -3.96 -3.01 3.59
C GLN A 144 -3.14 -4.25 3.22
N VAL A 145 -1.84 -4.06 3.22
CA VAL A 145 -0.90 -5.16 3.36
C VAL A 145 -0.89 -5.56 4.83
N ASP A 146 -1.14 -6.83 5.14
CA ASP A 146 -1.11 -7.34 6.52
C ASP A 146 0.32 -7.24 7.10
N GLY A 147 0.42 -6.92 8.38
CA GLY A 147 1.71 -6.80 9.06
C GLY A 147 2.58 -8.07 9.04
N ARG A 148 2.01 -9.19 8.61
CA ARG A 148 2.71 -10.47 8.41
C ARG A 148 3.06 -10.75 6.93
N TRP A 149 2.94 -9.75 6.07
CA TRP A 149 3.35 -9.84 4.66
C TRP A 149 4.82 -10.26 4.53
N ALA A 150 5.10 -11.17 3.60
CA ALA A 150 6.46 -11.61 3.27
C ALA A 150 7.29 -12.12 4.48
N GLN A 151 6.64 -12.64 5.52
CA GLN A 151 7.31 -13.04 6.77
C GLN A 151 8.41 -14.09 6.54
N ASP A 152 8.16 -15.02 5.61
CA ASP A 152 9.11 -16.04 5.19
C ASP A 152 10.29 -15.46 4.38
N LEU A 153 10.06 -14.47 3.50
CA LEU A 153 11.13 -13.73 2.85
C LEU A 153 11.96 -12.95 3.86
N LEU A 154 11.32 -12.20 4.77
CA LEU A 154 11.99 -11.41 5.79
C LEU A 154 12.89 -12.27 6.68
N ALA A 155 12.42 -13.46 7.05
CA ALA A 155 13.19 -14.41 7.88
C ALA A 155 14.52 -14.82 7.22
N LEU A 156 14.57 -14.96 5.90
CA LEU A 156 15.82 -15.27 5.17
C LEU A 156 16.87 -14.17 5.33
N PHE A 157 16.43 -12.92 5.43
CA PHE A 157 17.30 -11.76 5.62
C PHE A 157 17.51 -11.39 7.10
N GLY A 158 17.02 -12.22 8.04
CA GLY A 158 17.09 -11.93 9.47
C GLY A 158 16.28 -10.71 9.90
N ALA A 159 15.36 -10.26 9.04
CA ALA A 159 14.49 -9.12 9.29
C ALA A 159 13.16 -9.56 9.95
N ARG A 160 12.44 -8.58 10.50
CA ARG A 160 11.12 -8.76 11.10
C ARG A 160 10.16 -7.71 10.57
N PRO A 161 8.85 -8.00 10.51
CA PRO A 161 7.85 -7.01 10.15
C PRO A 161 7.97 -5.74 11.00
N GLN A 162 7.91 -4.57 10.36
CA GLN A 162 7.98 -3.28 11.05
C GLN A 162 6.68 -2.97 11.81
N TRP A 163 5.53 -3.40 11.29
CA TRP A 163 4.21 -3.17 11.87
C TRP A 163 3.44 -4.48 12.04
N PRO A 164 3.88 -5.40 12.94
CA PRO A 164 3.30 -6.74 13.06
C PRO A 164 1.84 -6.73 13.54
N ASP A 165 1.40 -5.65 14.15
CA ASP A 165 0.04 -5.41 14.64
C ASP A 165 -0.91 -4.80 13.58
N ALA A 166 -0.42 -4.46 12.38
CA ALA A 166 -1.23 -4.00 11.27
C ALA A 166 -2.02 -5.19 10.64
N THR A 167 -2.96 -5.74 11.37
CA THR A 167 -3.77 -6.91 10.98
C THR A 167 -5.24 -6.54 10.82
N LEU A 168 -6.02 -7.36 10.09
CA LEU A 168 -7.46 -7.19 9.99
C LEU A 168 -8.11 -7.09 11.37
N ALA A 169 -7.81 -8.03 12.27
CA ALA A 169 -8.42 -8.09 13.60
C ALA A 169 -8.19 -6.80 14.41
N ASN A 170 -6.95 -6.31 14.46
CA ASN A 170 -6.65 -5.08 15.17
C ASN A 170 -7.29 -3.85 14.50
N SER A 171 -7.27 -3.80 13.16
CA SER A 171 -7.87 -2.67 12.41
C SER A 171 -9.38 -2.59 12.63
N VAL A 172 -10.08 -3.72 12.69
CA VAL A 172 -11.51 -3.80 13.06
C VAL A 172 -11.73 -3.23 14.46
N VAL A 173 -10.97 -3.70 15.46
CA VAL A 173 -11.08 -3.21 16.83
C VAL A 173 -10.85 -1.70 16.93
N TRP A 174 -9.86 -1.15 16.23
CA TRP A 174 -9.59 0.29 16.26
C TRP A 174 -10.68 1.11 15.58
N LEU A 175 -11.27 0.63 14.49
CA LEU A 175 -12.35 1.32 13.78
C LEU A 175 -13.65 1.29 14.60
N GLU A 176 -13.98 0.14 15.21
CA GLU A 176 -15.14 0.02 16.10
C GLU A 176 -14.99 0.90 17.36
N ALA A 177 -13.79 0.93 17.95
CA ALA A 177 -13.49 1.81 19.09
C ALA A 177 -13.62 3.31 18.74
N ALA A 178 -13.36 3.68 17.48
CA ALA A 178 -13.58 5.03 16.95
C ALA A 178 -15.05 5.32 16.59
N GLY A 179 -15.95 4.37 16.80
CA GLY A 179 -17.41 4.53 16.57
C GLY A 179 -17.86 4.24 15.14
N LEU A 180 -17.05 3.55 14.34
CA LEU A 180 -17.44 3.11 13.00
C LEU A 180 -18.04 1.70 13.05
N ALA A 181 -19.10 1.47 12.27
CA ALA A 181 -19.68 0.15 12.08
C ALA A 181 -18.98 -0.57 10.92
N ILE A 182 -18.54 -1.79 11.15
CA ILE A 182 -17.93 -2.60 10.09
C ILE A 182 -19.01 -3.15 9.16
N VAL A 183 -18.95 -2.78 7.88
CA VAL A 183 -19.87 -3.22 6.83
C VAL A 183 -19.33 -4.48 6.14
N ALA A 184 -18.02 -4.51 5.88
CA ALA A 184 -17.31 -5.67 5.34
C ALA A 184 -15.90 -5.74 5.90
N ALA A 185 -15.43 -6.96 6.13
CA ALA A 185 -14.06 -7.25 6.57
C ALA A 185 -13.63 -8.55 5.89
N GLU A 186 -12.65 -8.46 5.02
CA GLU A 186 -12.17 -9.57 4.19
C GLU A 186 -10.69 -9.78 4.41
N ASP A 187 -10.28 -10.99 4.78
CA ASP A 187 -8.89 -11.42 4.95
C ASP A 187 -8.48 -12.32 3.78
N TRP A 188 -7.24 -12.21 3.36
CA TRP A 188 -6.73 -13.02 2.26
C TRP A 188 -5.26 -13.38 2.47
N SER A 189 -4.96 -14.63 2.19
CA SER A 189 -3.62 -15.18 2.13
C SER A 189 -3.40 -15.86 0.79
N GLY A 190 -2.30 -15.56 0.16
CA GLY A 190 -1.87 -16.11 -1.11
C GLY A 190 -0.36 -16.13 -1.18
N ARG A 191 0.19 -16.05 -2.37
CA ARG A 191 1.62 -16.08 -2.60
C ARG A 191 2.05 -14.99 -3.58
N PHE A 192 3.31 -14.58 -3.46
CA PHE A 192 4.00 -13.85 -4.51
C PHE A 192 5.34 -14.54 -4.79
N ALA A 193 5.77 -14.46 -6.04
CA ALA A 193 6.96 -15.14 -6.50
C ALA A 193 7.84 -14.22 -7.35
N PHE A 194 9.14 -14.47 -7.32
CA PHE A 194 10.10 -13.79 -8.19
C PHE A 194 10.72 -14.79 -9.17
N THR A 195 10.94 -14.34 -10.39
CA THR A 195 11.57 -15.15 -11.43
C THR A 195 13.09 -15.15 -11.36
N ASP A 196 13.65 -14.15 -10.69
CA ASP A 196 15.10 -13.98 -10.53
C ASP A 196 15.45 -13.23 -9.24
N VAL A 197 16.69 -13.39 -8.78
CA VAL A 197 17.18 -12.75 -7.55
C VAL A 197 17.32 -11.24 -7.70
N GLY A 198 17.62 -10.75 -8.91
CA GLY A 198 17.68 -9.30 -9.17
C GLY A 198 16.36 -8.60 -8.92
N ALA A 199 15.24 -9.26 -9.24
CA ALA A 199 13.91 -8.74 -8.92
C ALA A 199 13.70 -8.60 -7.41
N ILE A 200 14.19 -9.53 -6.58
CA ILE A 200 14.18 -9.41 -5.11
C ILE A 200 15.02 -8.22 -4.66
N VAL A 201 16.22 -8.04 -5.24
CA VAL A 201 17.10 -6.90 -4.92
C VAL A 201 16.39 -5.58 -5.19
N TYR A 202 15.80 -5.42 -6.38
CA TYR A 202 15.04 -4.23 -6.71
C TYR A 202 13.85 -4.02 -5.76
N TYR A 203 13.07 -5.07 -5.48
CA TYR A 203 11.92 -5.02 -4.59
C TYR A 203 12.29 -4.55 -3.18
N LEU A 204 13.37 -5.12 -2.60
CA LEU A 204 13.84 -4.74 -1.26
C LEU A 204 14.41 -3.31 -1.22
N ARG A 205 14.95 -2.81 -2.32
CA ARG A 205 15.38 -1.40 -2.45
C ARG A 205 14.21 -0.44 -2.57
N ALA A 206 13.17 -0.84 -3.31
CA ALA A 206 11.94 -0.04 -3.47
C ALA A 206 11.14 0.05 -2.16
N ILE A 207 11.25 -0.96 -1.28
CA ILE A 207 10.51 -1.04 -0.01
C ILE A 207 11.50 -1.19 1.18
N PRO A 208 12.25 -0.13 1.52
CA PRO A 208 13.41 -0.22 2.42
C PRO A 208 13.08 -0.59 3.87
N TRP A 209 11.82 -0.52 4.27
CA TRP A 209 11.38 -0.94 5.61
C TRP A 209 11.20 -2.44 5.76
N LEU A 210 11.14 -3.23 4.66
CA LEU A 210 11.08 -4.69 4.75
C LEU A 210 12.38 -5.27 5.30
N VAL A 211 13.52 -4.86 4.75
CA VAL A 211 14.84 -5.24 5.21
C VAL A 211 15.67 -3.97 5.42
N PRO A 212 15.63 -3.38 6.63
CA PRO A 212 16.34 -2.13 6.90
C PRO A 212 17.83 -2.23 6.59
N ARG A 213 18.36 -1.22 5.91
CA ARG A 213 19.77 -1.17 5.47
C ARG A 213 20.16 -2.30 4.50
N PHE A 214 19.22 -2.83 3.74
CA PHE A 214 19.52 -3.80 2.69
C PHE A 214 20.56 -3.27 1.72
N SER A 215 21.54 -4.10 1.39
CA SER A 215 22.41 -3.93 0.24
C SER A 215 22.88 -5.29 -0.28
N VAL A 216 23.26 -5.35 -1.55
CA VAL A 216 23.82 -6.57 -2.14
C VAL A 216 25.05 -7.04 -1.38
N ASP A 217 25.93 -6.11 -0.98
CA ASP A 217 27.16 -6.45 -0.27
C ASP A 217 26.89 -7.02 1.14
N THR A 218 25.95 -6.45 1.88
CA THR A 218 25.65 -6.90 3.26
C THR A 218 24.86 -8.20 3.33
N HIS A 219 24.11 -8.52 2.26
CA HIS A 219 23.24 -9.71 2.21
C HIS A 219 23.65 -10.71 1.12
N LEU A 220 24.91 -10.64 0.67
CA LEU A 220 25.41 -11.46 -0.44
C LEU A 220 25.18 -12.96 -0.20
N ALA A 221 25.41 -13.45 1.00
CA ALA A 221 25.24 -14.87 1.32
C ALA A 221 23.79 -15.35 1.12
N VAL A 222 22.80 -14.54 1.51
CA VAL A 222 21.37 -14.84 1.31
C VAL A 222 21.01 -14.82 -0.17
N LEU A 223 21.50 -13.82 -0.92
CA LEU A 223 21.25 -13.71 -2.36
C LEU A 223 21.85 -14.88 -3.12
N MET A 224 23.03 -15.35 -2.73
CA MET A 224 23.68 -16.54 -3.31
C MET A 224 22.87 -17.82 -3.01
N GLU A 225 22.32 -17.96 -1.81
CA GLU A 225 21.46 -19.12 -1.48
C GLU A 225 20.16 -19.08 -2.29
N LEU A 226 19.53 -17.92 -2.45
CA LEU A 226 18.35 -17.77 -3.31
C LEU A 226 18.66 -18.11 -4.78
N GLN A 227 19.83 -17.72 -5.28
CA GLN A 227 20.30 -18.09 -6.61
C GLN A 227 20.49 -19.60 -6.74
N ALA A 228 21.11 -20.23 -5.74
CA ALA A 228 21.29 -21.67 -5.72
C ALA A 228 19.96 -22.43 -5.69
N ARG A 229 18.92 -21.92 -5.02
CA ARG A 229 17.55 -22.49 -5.07
C ARG A 229 16.99 -22.46 -6.50
N LEU A 230 17.11 -21.33 -7.20
CA LEU A 230 16.68 -21.24 -8.60
C LEU A 230 17.41 -22.23 -9.50
N GLU A 231 18.73 -22.39 -9.32
CA GLU A 231 19.56 -23.33 -10.10
C GLU A 231 19.18 -24.79 -9.85
N ARG A 232 18.63 -25.09 -8.66
CA ARG A 232 18.06 -26.41 -8.33
C ARG A 232 16.62 -26.58 -8.84
N GLY A 233 16.02 -25.56 -9.49
CA GLY A 233 14.63 -25.58 -9.92
C GLY A 233 13.61 -25.32 -8.81
N GLU A 234 14.06 -24.83 -7.65
CA GLU A 234 13.20 -24.38 -6.57
C GLU A 234 12.69 -22.97 -6.85
N GLY A 235 11.39 -22.73 -6.69
CA GLY A 235 10.80 -21.39 -6.90
C GLY A 235 11.16 -20.41 -5.78
N LEU A 236 11.25 -19.13 -6.09
CA LEU A 236 11.34 -18.05 -5.11
C LEU A 236 9.93 -17.53 -4.81
N CYS A 237 9.19 -18.29 -4.01
CA CYS A 237 7.77 -18.06 -3.74
C CYS A 237 7.55 -17.85 -2.24
N PHE A 238 6.86 -16.75 -1.87
CA PHE A 238 6.73 -16.25 -0.52
C PHE A 238 5.27 -15.96 -0.16
N GLU A 239 4.97 -15.83 1.14
CA GLU A 239 3.64 -15.56 1.65
C GLU A 239 3.18 -14.12 1.33
N ALA A 240 2.00 -14.01 0.76
CA ALA A 240 1.29 -12.76 0.56
C ALA A 240 0.07 -12.68 1.48
N ARG A 241 -0.15 -11.55 2.13
CA ARG A 241 -1.32 -11.33 3.00
C ARG A 241 -1.85 -9.91 2.84
N LYS A 242 -3.14 -9.80 2.61
CA LYS A 242 -3.84 -8.50 2.51
C LYS A 242 -5.18 -8.60 3.21
N PHE A 243 -5.74 -7.47 3.56
CA PHE A 243 -7.11 -7.39 4.02
C PHE A 243 -7.82 -6.15 3.45
N LEU A 244 -9.14 -6.21 3.43
CA LEU A 244 -9.99 -5.11 3.03
C LEU A 244 -11.04 -4.89 4.12
N ILE A 245 -11.29 -3.62 4.45
CA ILE A 245 -12.36 -3.21 5.35
C ILE A 245 -13.18 -2.12 4.68
N GLU A 246 -14.49 -2.25 4.76
CA GLU A 246 -15.45 -1.19 4.55
C GLU A 246 -16.14 -0.91 5.89
N ALA A 247 -16.02 0.32 6.37
CA ALA A 247 -16.63 0.75 7.62
C ALA A 247 -17.48 1.99 7.39
N GLN A 248 -18.56 2.14 8.13
CA GLN A 248 -19.50 3.24 7.98
C GLN A 248 -19.62 4.02 9.29
N LYS A 249 -19.60 5.33 9.19
CA LYS A 249 -19.99 6.20 10.31
C LYS A 249 -21.52 6.15 10.46
N PRO A 250 -22.06 5.80 11.64
CA PRO A 250 -23.51 5.82 11.86
C PRO A 250 -24.12 7.18 11.52
N GLU A 251 -25.38 7.19 11.09
CA GLU A 251 -26.08 8.44 10.79
C GLU A 251 -26.37 9.28 12.05
N ARG A 252 -26.32 8.62 13.21
CA ARG A 252 -26.31 9.23 14.55
C ARG A 252 -25.79 8.25 15.61
#